data_31feb3398715a54268495395f28a90e4
#
_entry.id   31feb3398715a54268495395f28a90e4
#
_cell.length_a   1.000
_cell.length_b   1.000
_cell.length_c   1.000
_cell.angle_alpha   90.00
_cell.angle_beta   90.00
_cell.angle_gamma   90.00
#
_symmetry.space_group_name_H-M   'P 1'
#
loop_
_entity.id
_entity.type
_entity.pdbx_description
1 polymer ?
#
loop_
_entity_poly.entity_id
_entity_poly.type
_entity_poly.pdbx_seq_one_letter_code
_entity_poly.pdbx_strand_id
1 'polypeptide(L)'
;MSHWHQMYPKRQRSERVEVPNGEARFEALMAKDLKEGDRKFAESMRNQLKDQGMLSPKQVECLDRMEQRYSPASVLKQQRWALSYKAEHRPTALICANYYITTNYFRDLALKIGSNEDFVPTEKQFNALTKNKYAQKAIIAATAPPAFPIGSLCKVRANFNLVSNPKLHDQMG
;
A
#
# COMPACT_ATOMS: atom_id res chain seq x y z
N MET A 1 -10.04 48.46 -16.05
CA MET A 1 -10.28 47.45 -15.00
C MET A 1 -10.13 46.08 -15.64
N SER A 2 -9.12 45.31 -15.24
CA SER A 2 -8.64 44.14 -15.99
C SER A 2 -9.57 42.93 -15.81
N HIS A 3 -9.92 42.33 -16.91
CA HIS A 3 -10.79 41.16 -17.09
C HIS A 3 -10.32 39.89 -16.34
N TRP A 4 -9.11 39.88 -15.80
CA TRP A 4 -8.48 38.77 -15.10
C TRP A 4 -9.07 38.46 -13.72
N HIS A 5 -9.75 39.42 -13.07
CA HIS A 5 -10.31 39.22 -11.73
C HIS A 5 -11.61 38.40 -11.71
N GLN A 6 -12.26 38.20 -12.86
CA GLN A 6 -13.49 37.40 -12.97
C GLN A 6 -13.25 35.90 -13.20
N MET A 7 -12.07 35.54 -13.67
CA MET A 7 -11.73 34.15 -14.02
C MET A 7 -11.27 33.28 -12.84
N TYR A 8 -10.81 33.89 -11.75
CA TYR A 8 -10.33 33.15 -10.57
C TYR A 8 -11.05 33.71 -9.34
N PRO A 9 -12.16 33.07 -8.90
CA PRO A 9 -12.75 33.47 -7.63
C PRO A 9 -11.69 33.37 -6.53
N LYS A 10 -11.50 34.45 -5.79
CA LYS A 10 -10.61 34.46 -4.63
C LYS A 10 -10.93 33.22 -3.80
N ARG A 11 -9.96 32.32 -3.62
CA ARG A 11 -10.10 31.19 -2.70
C ARG A 11 -10.65 31.75 -1.39
N GLN A 12 -11.88 31.39 -1.06
CA GLN A 12 -12.44 31.73 0.25
C GLN A 12 -11.43 31.18 1.28
N ARG A 13 -10.95 32.06 2.15
CA ARG A 13 -10.12 31.63 3.28
C ARG A 13 -10.96 30.61 4.05
N SER A 14 -10.48 29.37 4.11
CA SER A 14 -11.14 28.34 4.90
C SER A 14 -11.33 28.87 6.32
N GLU A 15 -12.54 28.70 6.84
CA GLU A 15 -12.84 28.94 8.24
C GLU A 15 -11.72 28.37 9.13
N ARG A 16 -11.33 29.08 10.15
CA ARG A 16 -10.27 28.66 11.06
C ARG A 16 -10.88 28.38 12.40
N VAL A 17 -10.38 27.36 13.06
CA VAL A 17 -10.87 26.91 14.37
C VAL A 17 -9.71 26.89 15.39
N GLU A 18 -10.05 27.21 16.60
CA GLU A 18 -9.14 27.04 17.72
C GLU A 18 -8.90 25.54 17.98
N VAL A 19 -7.68 25.19 18.33
CA VAL A 19 -7.31 23.82 18.66
C VAL A 19 -7.07 23.73 20.17
N PRO A 20 -8.00 23.15 20.93
CA PRO A 20 -7.83 22.98 22.36
C PRO A 20 -6.54 22.22 22.67
N ASN A 21 -5.71 22.77 23.56
CA ASN A 21 -4.41 22.19 23.93
C ASN A 21 -3.49 21.89 22.72
N GLY A 22 -3.62 22.66 21.62
CA GLY A 22 -2.96 22.37 20.36
C GLY A 22 -1.45 22.20 20.48
N GLU A 23 -0.77 23.05 21.22
CA GLU A 23 0.68 22.94 21.42
C GLU A 23 1.06 21.62 22.13
N ALA A 24 0.37 21.28 23.23
CA ALA A 24 0.62 20.03 23.96
C ALA A 24 0.32 18.78 23.09
N ARG A 25 -0.68 18.84 22.22
CA ARG A 25 -0.99 17.77 21.26
C ARG A 25 0.15 17.57 20.27
N PHE A 26 0.69 18.65 19.70
CA PHE A 26 1.84 18.56 18.81
C PHE A 26 3.09 18.06 19.54
N GLU A 27 3.37 18.50 20.76
CA GLU A 27 4.48 17.99 21.56
C GLU A 27 4.37 16.48 21.82
N ALA A 28 3.19 16.01 22.24
CA ALA A 28 2.92 14.60 22.46
C ALA A 28 3.03 13.77 21.15
N LEU A 29 2.65 14.35 20.02
CA LEU A 29 2.78 13.72 18.72
C LEU A 29 4.25 13.66 18.27
N MET A 30 4.99 14.77 18.42
CA MET A 30 6.39 14.89 18.01
C MET A 30 7.34 14.02 18.85
N ALA A 31 6.95 13.69 20.09
CA ALA A 31 7.68 12.76 20.95
C ALA A 31 7.64 11.30 20.45
N LYS A 32 6.76 10.99 19.51
CA LYS A 32 6.63 9.64 18.94
C LYS A 32 7.59 9.46 17.75
N ASP A 33 7.87 8.20 17.39
CA ASP A 33 8.65 7.87 16.20
C ASP A 33 7.80 8.07 14.93
N LEU A 34 7.80 9.31 14.44
CA LEU A 34 7.08 9.69 13.23
C LEU A 34 7.91 9.40 11.99
N LYS A 35 7.25 8.97 10.92
CA LYS A 35 7.86 8.97 9.58
C LYS A 35 8.26 10.39 9.20
N GLU A 36 9.36 10.54 8.47
CA GLU A 36 9.93 11.85 8.12
C GLU A 36 8.90 12.81 7.48
N GLY A 37 8.09 12.32 6.55
CA GLY A 37 7.04 13.12 5.92
C GLY A 37 5.95 13.57 6.90
N ASP A 38 5.53 12.70 7.82
CA ASP A 38 4.53 13.02 8.83
C ASP A 38 5.10 14.01 9.85
N ARG A 39 6.41 13.90 10.21
CA ARG A 39 7.12 14.82 11.08
C ARG A 39 7.16 16.22 10.49
N LYS A 40 7.64 16.38 9.25
CA LYS A 40 7.69 17.67 8.55
C LYS A 40 6.31 18.32 8.44
N PHE A 41 5.29 17.51 8.18
CA PHE A 41 3.92 18.00 8.10
C PHE A 41 3.39 18.48 9.47
N ALA A 42 3.65 17.72 10.55
CA ALA A 42 3.28 18.11 11.91
C ALA A 42 3.99 19.39 12.34
N GLU A 43 5.29 19.54 12.04
CA GLU A 43 6.06 20.77 12.30
C GLU A 43 5.47 21.97 11.58
N SER A 44 5.12 21.81 10.30
CA SER A 44 4.49 22.89 9.53
C SER A 44 3.15 23.33 10.13
N MET A 45 2.31 22.39 10.55
CA MET A 45 1.03 22.72 11.21
C MET A 45 1.24 23.36 12.59
N ARG A 46 2.23 22.88 13.36
CA ARG A 46 2.59 23.46 14.65
C ARG A 46 3.05 24.91 14.52
N ASN A 47 3.93 25.19 13.55
CA ASN A 47 4.38 26.56 13.27
C ASN A 47 3.21 27.46 12.87
N GLN A 48 2.32 26.98 12.02
CA GLN A 48 1.12 27.72 11.65
C GLN A 48 0.21 27.99 12.86
N LEU A 49 0.06 27.03 13.77
CA LEU A 49 -0.71 27.23 15.00
C LEU A 49 -0.06 28.31 15.88
N LYS A 50 1.27 28.31 16.02
CA LYS A 50 1.99 29.34 16.76
C LYS A 50 1.84 30.74 16.17
N ASP A 51 1.91 30.83 14.84
CA ASP A 51 1.85 32.12 14.14
C ASP A 51 0.43 32.71 14.11
N GLN A 52 -0.59 31.87 14.05
CA GLN A 52 -1.97 32.29 13.74
C GLN A 52 -2.97 31.94 14.85
N GLY A 53 -2.57 31.18 15.85
CA GLY A 53 -3.44 30.72 16.94
C GLY A 53 -4.51 29.71 16.54
N MET A 54 -4.68 29.45 15.25
CA MET A 54 -5.79 28.65 14.70
C MET A 54 -5.32 27.79 13.53
N LEU A 55 -6.01 26.66 13.32
CA LEU A 55 -5.87 25.78 12.16
C LEU A 55 -7.16 25.75 11.34
N SER A 56 -7.09 25.27 10.09
CA SER A 56 -8.29 24.95 9.34
C SER A 56 -8.93 23.66 9.86
N PRO A 57 -10.25 23.44 9.70
CA PRO A 57 -10.91 22.20 10.09
C PRO A 57 -10.24 20.95 9.50
N LYS A 58 -9.79 21.02 8.24
CA LYS A 58 -9.06 19.93 7.58
C LYS A 58 -7.71 19.64 8.23
N GLN A 59 -7.01 20.67 8.73
CA GLN A 59 -5.75 20.47 9.44
C GLN A 59 -5.98 19.82 10.81
N VAL A 60 -7.02 20.22 11.52
CA VAL A 60 -7.41 19.58 12.79
C VAL A 60 -7.73 18.10 12.54
N GLU A 61 -8.54 17.79 11.53
CA GLU A 61 -8.84 16.40 11.15
C GLU A 61 -7.57 15.60 10.77
N CYS A 62 -6.59 16.24 10.14
CA CYS A 62 -5.29 15.62 9.85
C CYS A 62 -4.51 15.33 11.13
N LEU A 63 -4.51 16.27 12.09
CA LEU A 63 -3.88 16.08 13.40
C LEU A 63 -4.52 14.90 14.14
N ASP A 64 -5.85 14.85 14.23
CA ASP A 64 -6.60 13.75 14.85
C ASP A 64 -6.24 12.39 14.21
N ARG A 65 -6.19 12.34 12.88
CA ARG A 65 -5.79 11.11 12.14
C ARG A 65 -4.35 10.70 12.41
N MET A 66 -3.45 11.68 12.56
CA MET A 66 -2.05 11.39 12.92
C MET A 66 -1.95 10.85 14.33
N GLU A 67 -2.61 11.46 15.31
CA GLU A 67 -2.64 10.98 16.70
C GLU A 67 -3.18 9.55 16.79
N GLN A 68 -4.25 9.25 16.06
CA GLN A 68 -4.82 7.91 15.99
C GLN A 68 -3.84 6.92 15.34
N ARG A 69 -3.17 7.31 14.25
CA ARG A 69 -2.18 6.47 13.55
C ARG A 69 -1.01 6.10 14.43
N TYR A 70 -0.52 7.04 15.21
CA TYR A 70 0.61 6.88 16.13
C TYR A 70 0.17 6.59 17.58
N SER A 71 -1.08 6.17 17.79
CA SER A 71 -1.53 5.69 19.10
C SER A 71 -0.87 4.34 19.42
N PRO A 72 -0.63 4.02 20.71
CA PRO A 72 -0.03 2.75 21.12
C PRO A 72 -0.80 1.54 20.57
N ALA A 73 -2.13 1.61 20.53
CA ALA A 73 -2.97 0.55 20.00
C ALA A 73 -2.74 0.33 18.49
N SER A 74 -2.61 1.42 17.71
CA SER A 74 -2.35 1.32 16.27
C SER A 74 -0.94 0.78 15.98
N VAL A 75 0.04 1.19 16.76
CA VAL A 75 1.43 0.69 16.64
C VAL A 75 1.48 -0.81 16.96
N LEU A 76 0.85 -1.25 18.04
CA LEU A 76 0.76 -2.68 18.38
C LEU A 76 0.05 -3.49 17.29
N LYS A 77 -1.04 -2.94 16.73
CA LYS A 77 -1.74 -3.59 15.60
C LYS A 77 -0.82 -3.75 14.38
N GLN A 78 -0.06 -2.72 14.04
CA GLN A 78 0.89 -2.77 12.92
C GLN A 78 2.02 -3.79 13.17
N GLN A 79 2.56 -3.85 14.39
CA GLN A 79 3.58 -4.83 14.76
C GLN A 79 3.05 -6.26 14.67
N ARG A 80 1.86 -6.54 15.21
CA ARG A 80 1.22 -7.85 15.10
C ARG A 80 0.99 -8.24 13.64
N TRP A 81 0.50 -7.31 12.84
CA TRP A 81 0.33 -7.53 11.40
C TRP A 81 1.66 -7.87 10.72
N ALA A 82 2.74 -7.14 11.02
CA ALA A 82 4.05 -7.39 10.42
C ALA A 82 4.58 -8.78 10.74
N LEU A 83 4.40 -9.24 11.99
CA LEU A 83 4.78 -10.59 12.40
C LEU A 83 3.96 -11.66 11.69
N SER A 84 2.63 -11.55 11.70
CA SER A 84 1.73 -12.47 11.00
C SER A 84 1.98 -12.49 9.49
N TYR A 85 2.24 -11.32 8.89
CA TYR A 85 2.55 -11.23 7.47
C TYR A 85 3.82 -12.02 7.11
N LYS A 86 4.90 -11.83 7.87
CA LYS A 86 6.17 -12.54 7.62
C LYS A 86 6.03 -14.04 7.81
N ALA A 87 5.28 -14.49 8.82
CA ALA A 87 5.13 -15.90 9.16
C ALA A 87 4.17 -16.66 8.22
N GLU A 88 3.02 -16.06 7.88
CA GLU A 88 1.92 -16.79 7.26
C GLU A 88 1.53 -16.27 5.88
N HIS A 89 1.60 -14.96 5.67
CA HIS A 89 0.98 -14.32 4.51
C HIS A 89 1.94 -14.02 3.35
N ARG A 90 3.24 -13.97 3.62
CA ARG A 90 4.27 -13.65 2.62
C ARG A 90 4.28 -14.62 1.43
N PRO A 91 4.17 -15.95 1.58
CA PRO A 91 4.14 -16.87 0.44
C PRO A 91 2.97 -16.58 -0.50
N THR A 92 1.79 -16.36 0.04
CA THR A 92 0.60 -16.00 -0.73
C THR A 92 0.76 -14.65 -1.44
N ALA A 93 1.34 -13.66 -0.75
CA ALA A 93 1.63 -12.35 -1.33
C ALA A 93 2.60 -12.45 -2.52
N LEU A 94 3.62 -13.32 -2.44
CA LEU A 94 4.58 -13.56 -3.53
C LEU A 94 3.93 -14.20 -4.76
N ILE A 95 3.04 -15.17 -4.57
CA ILE A 95 2.27 -15.77 -5.67
C ILE A 95 1.47 -14.69 -6.41
N CYS A 96 0.76 -13.84 -5.65
CA CYS A 96 -0.01 -12.74 -6.24
C CYS A 96 0.91 -11.68 -6.88
N ALA A 97 2.03 -11.35 -6.25
CA ALA A 97 2.99 -10.40 -6.79
C ALA A 97 3.55 -10.87 -8.14
N ASN A 98 3.96 -12.13 -8.25
CA ASN A 98 4.44 -12.71 -9.51
C ASN A 98 3.40 -12.62 -10.63
N TYR A 99 2.13 -12.84 -10.30
CA TYR A 99 1.04 -12.65 -11.26
C TYR A 99 0.90 -11.18 -11.69
N TYR A 100 0.97 -10.23 -10.74
CA TYR A 100 0.73 -8.81 -11.02
C TYR A 100 1.93 -8.08 -11.62
N ILE A 101 3.16 -8.59 -11.51
CA ILE A 101 4.33 -8.03 -12.20
C ILE A 101 4.13 -7.99 -13.73
N THR A 102 3.43 -9.00 -14.27
CA THR A 102 3.13 -9.09 -15.71
C THR A 102 1.95 -8.23 -16.16
N THR A 103 1.20 -7.67 -15.21
CA THR A 103 0.04 -6.83 -15.47
C THR A 103 0.33 -5.39 -15.03
N ASN A 104 -0.39 -4.40 -15.59
CA ASN A 104 -0.25 -3.00 -15.15
C ASN A 104 -1.00 -2.72 -13.82
N TYR A 105 -1.76 -3.69 -13.32
CA TYR A 105 -2.52 -3.55 -12.09
C TYR A 105 -1.70 -3.98 -10.88
N PHE A 106 -1.65 -3.22 -9.81
CA PHE A 106 -0.83 -3.45 -8.59
C PHE A 106 0.70 -3.61 -8.84
N ARG A 107 1.21 -3.25 -10.02
CA ARG A 107 2.61 -3.49 -10.40
C ARG A 107 3.62 -2.94 -9.38
N ASP A 108 3.44 -1.71 -8.92
CA ASP A 108 4.37 -1.08 -7.97
C ASP A 108 4.39 -1.79 -6.62
N LEU A 109 3.21 -2.24 -6.15
CA LEU A 109 3.10 -3.02 -4.92
C LEU A 109 3.72 -4.42 -5.10
N ALA A 110 3.46 -5.06 -6.23
CA ALA A 110 4.00 -6.37 -6.57
C ALA A 110 5.54 -6.34 -6.66
N LEU A 111 6.10 -5.32 -7.31
CA LEU A 111 7.55 -5.12 -7.36
C LEU A 111 8.15 -4.92 -5.97
N LYS A 112 7.54 -4.11 -5.10
CA LYS A 112 8.02 -3.91 -3.73
C LYS A 112 8.02 -5.20 -2.91
N ILE A 113 6.98 -6.04 -3.07
CA ILE A 113 6.87 -7.33 -2.37
C ILE A 113 7.93 -8.32 -2.89
N GLY A 114 8.15 -8.35 -4.22
CA GLY A 114 9.09 -9.27 -4.84
C GLY A 114 10.55 -8.89 -4.66
N SER A 115 10.88 -7.59 -4.64
CA SER A 115 12.27 -7.11 -4.59
C SER A 115 12.80 -6.85 -3.19
N ASN A 116 11.94 -6.70 -2.19
CA ASN A 116 12.35 -6.37 -0.82
C ASN A 116 11.76 -7.36 0.19
N GLU A 117 12.62 -8.15 0.82
CA GLU A 117 12.21 -9.14 1.83
C GLU A 117 11.63 -8.52 3.10
N ASP A 118 12.10 -7.34 3.46
CA ASP A 118 11.64 -6.64 4.66
C ASP A 118 10.38 -5.80 4.43
N PHE A 119 9.97 -5.67 3.18
CA PHE A 119 8.76 -4.91 2.89
C PHE A 119 7.50 -5.63 3.39
N VAL A 120 6.77 -4.94 4.25
CA VAL A 120 5.47 -5.39 4.77
C VAL A 120 4.38 -4.47 4.21
N PRO A 121 3.50 -4.97 3.33
CA PRO A 121 2.35 -4.20 2.87
C PRO A 121 1.37 -3.99 4.04
N THR A 122 0.57 -2.93 3.99
CA THR A 122 -0.52 -2.77 4.94
C THR A 122 -1.55 -3.90 4.77
N GLU A 123 -2.29 -4.23 5.83
CA GLU A 123 -3.36 -5.24 5.78
C GLU A 123 -4.38 -4.94 4.67
N LYS A 124 -4.70 -3.65 4.45
CA LYS A 124 -5.57 -3.20 3.35
C LYS A 124 -4.97 -3.50 1.97
N GLN A 125 -3.68 -3.23 1.79
CA GLN A 125 -2.98 -3.52 0.52
C GLN A 125 -2.90 -5.03 0.26
N PHE A 126 -2.57 -5.82 1.28
CA PHE A 126 -2.56 -7.28 1.18
C PHE A 126 -3.93 -7.84 0.80
N ASN A 127 -4.99 -7.40 1.49
CA ASN A 127 -6.35 -7.82 1.18
C ASN A 127 -6.77 -7.43 -0.25
N ALA A 128 -6.42 -6.23 -0.71
CA ALA A 128 -6.71 -5.80 -2.08
C ALA A 128 -5.94 -6.64 -3.12
N LEU A 129 -4.68 -6.98 -2.81
CA LEU A 129 -3.85 -7.81 -3.68
C LEU A 129 -4.36 -9.25 -3.80
N THR A 130 -4.82 -9.85 -2.69
CA THR A 130 -5.10 -11.30 -2.60
C THR A 130 -6.56 -11.68 -2.74
N LYS A 131 -7.51 -10.83 -2.30
CA LYS A 131 -8.94 -11.20 -2.21
C LYS A 131 -9.73 -11.04 -3.51
N ASN A 132 -9.13 -10.54 -4.58
CA ASN A 132 -9.85 -10.41 -5.85
C ASN A 132 -9.84 -11.74 -6.63
N LYS A 133 -10.80 -11.89 -7.56
CA LYS A 133 -11.00 -13.12 -8.32
C LYS A 133 -9.80 -13.59 -9.14
N TYR A 134 -8.97 -12.67 -9.61
CA TYR A 134 -7.80 -12.99 -10.44
C TYR A 134 -6.67 -13.52 -9.57
N ALA A 135 -6.39 -12.87 -8.45
CA ALA A 135 -5.42 -13.34 -7.47
C ALA A 135 -5.81 -14.71 -6.91
N GLN A 136 -7.09 -14.94 -6.59
CA GLN A 136 -7.57 -16.23 -6.12
C GLN A 136 -7.33 -17.35 -7.14
N LYS A 137 -7.54 -17.08 -8.44
CA LYS A 137 -7.20 -18.05 -9.50
C LYS A 137 -5.70 -18.33 -9.55
N ALA A 138 -4.86 -17.32 -9.41
CA ALA A 138 -3.41 -17.49 -9.38
C ALA A 138 -2.94 -18.30 -8.16
N ILE A 139 -3.53 -18.04 -6.98
CA ILE A 139 -3.26 -18.80 -5.75
C ILE A 139 -3.64 -20.26 -5.94
N ILE A 140 -4.87 -20.54 -6.41
CA ILE A 140 -5.33 -21.89 -6.66
C ILE A 140 -4.42 -22.60 -7.65
N ALA A 141 -4.06 -21.96 -8.77
CA ALA A 141 -3.17 -22.53 -9.77
C ALA A 141 -1.76 -22.86 -9.23
N ALA A 142 -1.24 -22.01 -8.33
CA ALA A 142 0.08 -22.19 -7.73
C ALA A 142 0.10 -23.25 -6.60
N THR A 143 -1.04 -23.47 -5.93
CA THR A 143 -1.14 -24.40 -4.79
C THR A 143 -1.80 -25.72 -5.15
N ALA A 144 -2.45 -25.81 -6.33
CA ALA A 144 -3.08 -27.05 -6.78
C ALA A 144 -2.02 -28.15 -6.98
N PRO A 145 -2.29 -29.38 -6.59
CA PRO A 145 -1.42 -30.48 -6.94
C PRO A 145 -1.34 -30.62 -8.47
N PRO A 146 -0.20 -31.05 -9.03
CA PRO A 146 -0.08 -31.26 -10.45
C PRO A 146 -1.19 -32.20 -10.96
N ALA A 147 -1.82 -31.81 -12.08
CA ALA A 147 -2.91 -32.59 -12.67
C ALA A 147 -2.49 -34.03 -13.06
N PHE A 148 -1.17 -34.23 -13.23
CA PHE A 148 -0.58 -35.54 -13.52
C PHE A 148 0.56 -35.81 -12.51
N PRO A 149 0.60 -36.98 -11.89
CA PRO A 149 1.70 -37.40 -11.02
C PRO A 149 3.05 -37.35 -11.78
N ILE A 150 4.15 -37.17 -11.03
CA ILE A 150 5.49 -37.29 -11.61
C ILE A 150 5.67 -38.66 -12.23
N GLY A 151 6.14 -38.74 -13.49
CA GLY A 151 6.28 -39.97 -14.26
C GLY A 151 5.08 -40.35 -15.13
N SER A 152 3.98 -39.57 -15.11
CA SER A 152 2.85 -39.78 -16.01
C SER A 152 3.25 -39.51 -17.48
N LEU A 153 2.88 -40.40 -18.37
CA LEU A 153 3.00 -40.18 -19.82
C LEU A 153 1.97 -39.14 -20.26
N CYS A 154 2.41 -38.02 -20.78
CA CYS A 154 1.55 -36.94 -21.27
C CYS A 154 1.74 -36.81 -22.80
N LYS A 155 0.66 -36.79 -23.58
CA LYS A 155 0.69 -36.48 -25.00
C LYS A 155 0.38 -35.00 -25.21
N VAL A 156 1.30 -34.26 -25.84
CA VAL A 156 1.07 -32.85 -26.22
C VAL A 156 -0.06 -32.84 -27.28
N ARG A 157 -1.08 -32.00 -27.07
CA ARG A 157 -2.14 -31.81 -28.08
C ARG A 157 -1.57 -31.15 -29.33
N ALA A 158 -2.01 -31.64 -30.51
CA ALA A 158 -1.55 -31.10 -31.80
C ALA A 158 -1.80 -29.60 -32.03
N ASN A 159 -2.74 -29.00 -31.25
CA ASN A 159 -3.09 -27.58 -31.34
C ASN A 159 -2.26 -26.68 -30.38
N PHE A 160 -1.24 -27.24 -29.70
CA PHE A 160 -0.34 -26.42 -28.89
C PHE A 160 0.64 -25.73 -29.85
N ASN A 161 0.58 -24.38 -29.87
CA ASN A 161 1.50 -23.58 -30.69
C ASN A 161 2.90 -23.65 -30.06
N LEU A 162 3.72 -24.58 -30.48
CA LEU A 162 5.14 -24.75 -30.07
C LEU A 162 5.99 -23.50 -30.34
N VAL A 163 5.52 -22.60 -31.21
CA VAL A 163 6.19 -21.34 -31.56
C VAL A 163 6.36 -20.41 -30.35
N SER A 164 5.55 -20.55 -29.31
CA SER A 164 5.64 -19.73 -28.11
C SER A 164 6.61 -20.26 -27.03
N ASN A 165 7.21 -21.45 -27.21
CA ASN A 165 8.14 -22.00 -26.24
C ASN A 165 9.29 -22.79 -26.93
N PRO A 166 10.29 -22.09 -27.48
CA PRO A 166 11.39 -22.69 -28.26
C PRO A 166 12.23 -23.71 -27.47
N LYS A 167 12.22 -23.62 -26.12
CA LYS A 167 12.96 -24.56 -25.25
C LYS A 167 12.38 -26.00 -25.22
N LEU A 168 11.14 -26.19 -25.67
CA LEU A 168 10.51 -27.52 -25.73
C LEU A 168 10.84 -28.26 -27.04
N HIS A 169 11.32 -27.54 -28.04
CA HIS A 169 11.64 -28.14 -29.35
C HIS A 169 12.92 -28.99 -29.31
N ASP A 170 13.89 -28.59 -28.48
CA ASP A 170 15.21 -29.26 -28.41
C ASP A 170 15.20 -30.53 -27.50
N GLN A 171 14.13 -30.78 -26.77
CA GLN A 171 14.05 -31.95 -25.87
C GLN A 171 13.27 -33.14 -26.46
N MET A 172 12.77 -33.01 -27.67
CA MET A 172 12.00 -34.08 -28.35
C MET A 172 12.72 -34.65 -29.59
N GLY A 173 14.02 -34.47 -29.69
CA GLY A 173 14.88 -35.10 -30.67
C GLY A 173 15.48 -36.40 -30.18
#